data_2f8524b284f4db7e61d2d868c46f325d
#
_entry.id   2f8524b284f4db7e61d2d868c46f325d
#
_cell.length_a   1.000
_cell.length_b   1.000
_cell.length_c   1.000
_cell.angle_alpha   90.00
_cell.angle_beta   90.00
_cell.angle_gamma   90.00
#
_symmetry.space_group_name_H-M   'P 1'
#
loop_
_entity.id
_entity.type
_entity.pdbx_description
1 polymer ?
#
loop_
_entity_poly.entity_id
_entity_poly.type
_entity_poly.pdbx_seq_one_letter_code
_entity_poly.pdbx_strand_id
1 'polypeptide(L)'
;FVQNLLKRVWLLLIGVVQRKQKSEMTELGENNMQISQEGLSLIKKYEGCELEAYLCPANVWTIGYGHIKDVKEGDQITKEEAEYMLQEEMIEYEGYVNDMVDVELNQSQYDSLCAWVYNLGPTNFQSSTLLKVLNEEKYNEIPQQIKRWNKAGGEVLNGLIRRRKAEALLFEGKEWL
;
A
#
# COMPACT_ATOMS: atom_id res chain seq x y z
N PHE A 1 12.53 -4.05 -30.49
CA PHE A 1 11.38 -3.21 -30.89
C PHE A 1 10.06 -4.00 -30.76
N VAL A 2 9.97 -5.21 -31.30
CA VAL A 2 8.74 -6.05 -31.28
C VAL A 2 8.38 -6.52 -29.86
N GLN A 3 9.36 -6.87 -29.03
CA GLN A 3 9.09 -7.31 -27.65
C GLN A 3 8.53 -6.21 -26.74
N ASN A 4 8.95 -4.96 -26.95
CA ASN A 4 8.38 -3.82 -26.19
C ASN A 4 6.96 -3.47 -26.65
N LEU A 5 6.63 -3.68 -27.90
CA LEU A 5 5.27 -3.48 -28.43
C LEU A 5 4.31 -4.54 -27.87
N LEU A 6 4.74 -5.79 -27.82
CA LEU A 6 3.97 -6.90 -27.27
C LEU A 6 3.73 -6.74 -25.74
N LYS A 7 4.73 -6.29 -24.96
CA LYS A 7 4.56 -5.96 -23.55
C LYS A 7 3.54 -4.82 -23.34
N ARG A 8 3.58 -3.76 -24.15
CA ARG A 8 2.61 -2.66 -24.06
C ARG A 8 1.18 -3.08 -24.41
N VAL A 9 1.03 -3.92 -25.42
CA VAL A 9 -0.28 -4.46 -25.80
C VAL A 9 -0.82 -5.41 -24.73
N TRP A 10 0.04 -6.21 -24.11
CA TRP A 10 -0.30 -7.11 -23.01
C TRP A 10 -0.72 -6.36 -21.75
N LEU A 11 -0.02 -5.30 -21.38
CA LEU A 11 -0.38 -4.41 -20.27
C LEU A 11 -1.72 -3.69 -20.51
N LEU A 12 -1.99 -3.25 -21.74
CA LEU A 12 -3.28 -2.65 -22.11
C LEU A 12 -4.43 -3.67 -22.04
N LEU A 13 -4.20 -4.90 -22.48
CA LEU A 13 -5.20 -5.98 -22.42
C LEU A 13 -5.50 -6.38 -20.97
N ILE A 14 -4.49 -6.51 -20.10
CA ILE A 14 -4.68 -6.77 -18.67
C ILE A 14 -5.51 -5.65 -18.04
N GLY A 15 -5.17 -4.38 -18.29
CA GLY A 15 -5.91 -3.23 -17.75
C GLY A 15 -7.36 -3.15 -18.26
N VAL A 16 -7.66 -3.68 -19.45
CA VAL A 16 -9.04 -3.78 -19.98
C VAL A 16 -9.81 -4.94 -19.34
N VAL A 17 -9.16 -6.09 -19.16
CA VAL A 17 -9.77 -7.27 -18.50
C VAL A 17 -10.07 -6.96 -17.03
N GLN A 18 -9.14 -6.32 -16.31
CA GLN A 18 -9.35 -5.93 -14.92
C GLN A 18 -10.44 -4.87 -14.77
N ARG A 19 -10.52 -3.88 -15.67
CA ARG A 19 -11.64 -2.92 -15.70
C ARG A 19 -12.98 -3.57 -15.95
N LYS A 20 -13.03 -4.61 -16.76
CA LYS A 20 -14.27 -5.36 -17.04
C LYS A 20 -14.69 -6.22 -15.85
N GLN A 21 -13.75 -6.92 -15.19
CA GLN A 21 -14.01 -7.66 -13.96
C GLN A 21 -14.48 -6.72 -12.84
N LYS A 22 -13.86 -5.53 -12.71
CA LYS A 22 -14.24 -4.52 -11.72
C LYS A 22 -15.65 -3.97 -11.96
N SER A 23 -16.07 -3.72 -13.23
CA SER A 23 -17.43 -3.28 -13.52
C SER A 23 -18.47 -4.36 -13.17
N GLU A 24 -18.13 -5.63 -13.37
CA GLU A 24 -18.99 -6.76 -13.01
C GLU A 24 -19.09 -6.95 -11.49
N MET A 25 -18.02 -6.73 -10.73
CA MET A 25 -18.04 -6.75 -9.25
C MET A 25 -18.82 -5.57 -8.64
N THR A 26 -18.74 -4.39 -9.25
CA THR A 26 -19.54 -3.21 -8.82
C THR A 26 -21.05 -3.45 -9.00
N GLU A 27 -21.45 -4.24 -9.99
CA GLU A 27 -22.85 -4.63 -10.20
C GLU A 27 -23.36 -5.64 -9.15
N LEU A 28 -22.46 -6.35 -8.44
CA LEU A 28 -22.79 -7.30 -7.36
C LEU A 28 -22.91 -6.66 -5.98
N GLY A 29 -22.72 -5.33 -5.86
CA GLY A 29 -22.97 -4.59 -4.62
C GLY A 29 -21.85 -4.67 -3.58
N GLU A 30 -20.68 -5.24 -3.89
CA GLU A 30 -19.50 -5.16 -3.06
C GLU A 30 -18.84 -3.80 -3.25
N ASN A 31 -19.10 -2.88 -2.32
CA ASN A 31 -18.56 -1.53 -2.33
C ASN A 31 -17.12 -1.53 -1.79
N ASN A 32 -16.20 -2.20 -2.52
CA ASN A 32 -14.80 -2.25 -2.16
C ASN A 32 -14.15 -0.86 -2.34
N MET A 33 -13.67 -0.29 -1.25
CA MET A 33 -12.91 0.96 -1.27
C MET A 33 -11.58 0.77 -2.01
N GLN A 34 -11.04 1.87 -2.53
CA GLN A 34 -9.71 1.95 -3.14
C GLN A 34 -8.91 3.07 -2.52
N ILE A 35 -7.59 2.90 -2.48
CA ILE A 35 -6.68 3.93 -1.99
C ILE A 35 -6.73 5.18 -2.87
N SER A 36 -6.78 6.34 -2.25
CA SER A 36 -6.78 7.62 -2.95
C SER A 36 -5.35 8.06 -3.32
N GLN A 37 -5.25 9.15 -4.10
CA GLN A 37 -3.94 9.77 -4.40
C GLN A 37 -3.24 10.29 -3.14
N GLU A 38 -3.97 10.64 -2.10
CA GLU A 38 -3.41 11.06 -0.82
C GLU A 38 -2.74 9.89 -0.10
N GLY A 39 -3.40 8.73 -0.03
CA GLY A 39 -2.83 7.51 0.51
C GLY A 39 -1.58 7.05 -0.25
N LEU A 40 -1.65 7.06 -1.59
CA LEU A 40 -0.48 6.75 -2.45
C LEU A 40 0.67 7.74 -2.22
N SER A 41 0.38 9.03 -2.01
CA SER A 41 1.40 10.06 -1.74
C SER A 41 2.13 9.80 -0.43
N LEU A 42 1.42 9.34 0.60
CA LEU A 42 2.01 8.95 1.87
C LEU A 42 2.96 7.74 1.69
N ILE A 43 2.52 6.70 0.99
CA ILE A 43 3.36 5.52 0.69
C ILE A 43 4.62 5.96 -0.06
N LYS A 44 4.47 6.68 -1.17
CA LYS A 44 5.58 7.18 -2.01
C LYS A 44 6.60 7.99 -1.20
N LYS A 45 6.14 8.83 -0.27
CA LYS A 45 7.01 9.65 0.59
C LYS A 45 7.90 8.83 1.51
N TYR A 46 7.37 7.74 2.07
CA TYR A 46 8.10 6.95 3.07
C TYR A 46 8.86 5.77 2.49
N GLU A 47 8.47 5.24 1.34
CA GLU A 47 9.24 4.19 0.65
C GLU A 47 10.42 4.77 -0.14
N GLY A 48 10.31 5.99 -0.67
CA GLY A 48 11.24 6.49 -1.67
C GLY A 48 11.03 5.82 -3.03
N CYS A 49 11.80 6.22 -4.05
CA CYS A 49 11.69 5.65 -5.38
C CYS A 49 13.09 5.46 -5.97
N GLU A 50 13.46 4.19 -6.20
CA GLU A 50 14.71 3.83 -6.86
C GLU A 50 14.41 3.36 -8.29
N LEU A 51 14.96 4.03 -9.28
CA LEU A 51 14.71 3.72 -10.70
C LEU A 51 15.67 2.67 -11.27
N GLU A 52 16.70 2.31 -10.52
CA GLU A 52 17.63 1.23 -10.81
C GLU A 52 17.50 0.15 -9.72
N ALA A 53 17.57 -1.12 -10.12
CA ALA A 53 17.49 -2.23 -9.18
C ALA A 53 18.68 -2.21 -8.21
N TYR A 54 18.39 -2.35 -6.92
CA TYR A 54 19.38 -2.41 -5.85
C TYR A 54 19.13 -3.60 -4.92
N LEU A 55 20.17 -4.05 -4.23
CA LEU A 55 20.03 -5.07 -3.18
C LEU A 55 19.61 -4.40 -1.86
N CYS A 56 18.42 -4.75 -1.38
CA CYS A 56 17.97 -4.29 -0.07
C CYS A 56 18.76 -4.99 1.07
N PRO A 57 18.66 -4.54 2.33
CA PRO A 57 19.35 -5.17 3.47
C PRO A 57 19.04 -6.66 3.67
N ALA A 58 17.92 -7.15 3.14
CA ALA A 58 17.54 -8.56 3.14
C ALA A 58 18.17 -9.35 1.96
N ASN A 59 19.06 -8.73 1.16
CA ASN A 59 19.71 -9.31 -0.01
C ASN A 59 18.72 -9.73 -1.11
N VAL A 60 17.67 -8.92 -1.32
CA VAL A 60 16.65 -9.10 -2.37
C VAL A 60 16.74 -7.92 -3.34
N TRP A 61 16.76 -8.22 -4.65
CA TRP A 61 16.70 -7.18 -5.68
C TRP A 61 15.38 -6.44 -5.61
N THR A 62 15.47 -5.11 -5.51
CA THR A 62 14.34 -4.21 -5.25
C THR A 62 14.40 -3.04 -6.20
N ILE A 63 13.26 -2.54 -6.69
CA ILE A 63 13.16 -1.40 -7.59
C ILE A 63 11.87 -0.59 -7.31
N GLY A 64 11.78 0.63 -7.82
CA GLY A 64 10.59 1.48 -7.67
C GLY A 64 10.33 1.87 -6.22
N TYR A 65 9.12 1.65 -5.75
CA TYR A 65 8.67 1.94 -4.39
C TYR A 65 8.74 0.71 -3.47
N GLY A 66 9.72 -0.15 -3.68
CA GLY A 66 9.92 -1.36 -2.88
C GLY A 66 9.50 -2.65 -3.58
N HIS A 67 9.25 -2.61 -4.89
CA HIS A 67 8.90 -3.77 -5.69
C HIS A 67 10.06 -4.78 -5.75
N ILE A 68 9.74 -6.07 -5.52
CA ILE A 68 10.74 -7.16 -5.46
C ILE A 68 10.46 -8.31 -6.44
N LYS A 69 9.24 -8.37 -6.97
CA LYS A 69 8.83 -9.49 -7.81
C LYS A 69 9.51 -9.43 -9.17
N ASP A 70 10.20 -10.51 -9.54
CA ASP A 70 10.90 -10.68 -10.84
C ASP A 70 11.99 -9.64 -11.12
N VAL A 71 12.47 -8.88 -10.10
CA VAL A 71 13.52 -7.87 -10.21
C VAL A 71 14.90 -8.55 -10.25
N LYS A 72 15.77 -8.07 -11.16
CA LYS A 72 17.11 -8.58 -11.39
C LYS A 72 18.13 -7.45 -11.37
N GLU A 73 19.38 -7.82 -11.18
CA GLU A 73 20.50 -6.90 -11.31
C GLU A 73 20.49 -6.20 -12.67
N GLY A 74 20.65 -4.87 -12.65
CA GLY A 74 20.70 -4.04 -13.85
C GLY A 74 19.34 -3.65 -14.43
N ASP A 75 18.22 -4.07 -13.80
CA ASP A 75 16.91 -3.59 -14.22
C ASP A 75 16.77 -2.09 -13.98
N GLN A 76 16.17 -1.40 -14.94
CA GLN A 76 15.89 0.03 -14.89
C GLN A 76 14.46 0.29 -15.32
N ILE A 77 13.79 1.20 -14.63
CA ILE A 77 12.42 1.63 -14.91
C ILE A 77 12.30 3.13 -14.94
N THR A 78 11.26 3.64 -15.58
CA THR A 78 10.86 5.04 -15.49
C THR A 78 10.06 5.28 -14.20
N LYS A 79 9.87 6.55 -13.85
CA LYS A 79 9.04 6.92 -12.72
C LYS A 79 7.58 6.54 -12.93
N GLU A 80 7.09 6.66 -14.14
CA GLU A 80 5.73 6.26 -14.54
C GLU A 80 5.53 4.74 -14.37
N GLU A 81 6.55 3.94 -14.72
CA GLU A 81 6.53 2.49 -14.51
C GLU A 81 6.54 2.15 -13.02
N ALA A 82 7.36 2.83 -12.20
CA ALA A 82 7.36 2.66 -10.75
C ALA A 82 5.99 2.99 -10.13
N GLU A 83 5.33 4.06 -10.58
CA GLU A 83 3.99 4.45 -10.11
C GLU A 83 2.93 3.44 -10.52
N TYR A 84 3.02 2.90 -11.72
CA TYR A 84 2.14 1.84 -12.18
C TYR A 84 2.32 0.56 -11.37
N MET A 85 3.56 0.14 -11.13
CA MET A 85 3.87 -1.04 -10.29
C MET A 85 3.29 -0.90 -8.88
N LEU A 86 3.45 0.27 -8.25
CA LEU A 86 2.86 0.54 -6.95
C LEU A 86 1.33 0.42 -6.97
N GLN A 87 0.66 0.96 -8.00
CA GLN A 87 -0.80 0.87 -8.11
C GLN A 87 -1.28 -0.58 -8.28
N GLU A 88 -0.57 -1.38 -9.07
CA GLU A 88 -0.89 -2.80 -9.24
C GLU A 88 -0.71 -3.58 -7.93
N GLU A 89 0.37 -3.31 -7.19
CA GLU A 89 0.60 -3.94 -5.89
C GLU A 89 -0.47 -3.55 -4.86
N MET A 90 -0.93 -2.30 -4.89
CA MET A 90 -1.95 -1.84 -3.96
C MET A 90 -3.27 -2.60 -4.06
N ILE A 91 -3.60 -3.19 -5.22
CA ILE A 91 -4.80 -4.03 -5.36
C ILE A 91 -4.81 -5.18 -4.34
N GLU A 92 -3.66 -5.80 -4.10
CA GLU A 92 -3.52 -6.87 -3.11
C GLU A 92 -3.70 -6.34 -1.68
N TYR A 93 -3.06 -5.22 -1.34
CA TYR A 93 -3.14 -4.63 0.00
C TYR A 93 -4.52 -4.03 0.32
N GLU A 94 -5.18 -3.46 -0.68
CA GLU A 94 -6.58 -3.04 -0.61
C GLU A 94 -7.50 -4.24 -0.31
N GLY A 95 -7.25 -5.38 -0.97
CA GLY A 95 -7.96 -6.63 -0.70
C GLY A 95 -7.86 -7.03 0.78
N TYR A 96 -6.66 -7.00 1.36
CA TYR A 96 -6.49 -7.33 2.79
C TYR A 96 -7.26 -6.40 3.72
N VAL A 97 -7.31 -5.09 3.43
CA VAL A 97 -8.07 -4.14 4.25
C VAL A 97 -9.57 -4.37 4.06
N ASN A 98 -10.05 -4.53 2.82
CA ASN A 98 -11.46 -4.78 2.52
C ASN A 98 -11.97 -6.09 3.14
N ASP A 99 -11.13 -7.14 3.19
CA ASP A 99 -11.51 -8.47 3.70
C ASP A 99 -11.50 -8.54 5.24
N MET A 100 -10.67 -7.74 5.91
CA MET A 100 -10.44 -7.87 7.35
C MET A 100 -11.18 -6.83 8.19
N VAL A 101 -11.62 -5.71 7.58
CA VAL A 101 -12.31 -4.63 8.29
C VAL A 101 -13.81 -4.81 8.17
N ASP A 102 -14.47 -5.02 9.31
CA ASP A 102 -15.90 -5.30 9.42
C ASP A 102 -16.76 -4.04 9.64
N VAL A 103 -16.11 -2.85 9.66
CA VAL A 103 -16.76 -1.57 10.00
C VAL A 103 -16.63 -0.56 8.87
N GLU A 104 -17.51 0.43 8.82
CA GLU A 104 -17.44 1.50 7.81
C GLU A 104 -16.22 2.40 8.02
N LEU A 105 -15.53 2.72 6.93
CA LEU A 105 -14.40 3.63 6.90
C LEU A 105 -14.69 4.82 5.99
N ASN A 106 -14.21 5.99 6.37
CA ASN A 106 -14.07 7.08 5.40
C ASN A 106 -12.76 6.93 4.61
N GLN A 107 -12.59 7.74 3.57
CA GLN A 107 -11.43 7.62 2.66
C GLN A 107 -10.09 7.79 3.38
N SER A 108 -9.95 8.78 4.27
CA SER A 108 -8.70 9.02 4.99
C SER A 108 -8.34 7.87 5.94
N GLN A 109 -9.34 7.26 6.57
CA GLN A 109 -9.15 6.07 7.41
C GLN A 109 -8.68 4.89 6.57
N TYR A 110 -9.32 4.65 5.45
CA TYR A 110 -8.97 3.57 4.52
C TYR A 110 -7.55 3.75 3.98
N ASP A 111 -7.20 4.94 3.49
CA ASP A 111 -5.87 5.27 2.97
C ASP A 111 -4.77 5.04 4.01
N SER A 112 -5.02 5.45 5.25
CA SER A 112 -4.10 5.24 6.37
C SER A 112 -3.87 3.76 6.64
N LEU A 113 -4.91 2.95 6.64
CA LEU A 113 -4.81 1.50 6.87
C LEU A 113 -4.09 0.80 5.72
N CYS A 114 -4.38 1.16 4.47
CA CYS A 114 -3.66 0.65 3.31
C CYS A 114 -2.16 0.95 3.40
N ALA A 115 -1.79 2.19 3.74
CA ALA A 115 -0.39 2.57 3.91
C ALA A 115 0.30 1.82 5.06
N TRP A 116 -0.43 1.57 6.16
CA TRP A 116 0.05 0.80 7.29
C TRP A 116 0.26 -0.67 6.92
N VAL A 117 -0.71 -1.30 6.23
CA VAL A 117 -0.64 -2.71 5.80
C VAL A 117 0.44 -2.91 4.74
N TYR A 118 0.61 -1.96 3.81
CA TYR A 118 1.69 -1.98 2.83
C TYR A 118 3.07 -2.08 3.49
N ASN A 119 3.31 -1.33 4.57
CA ASN A 119 4.61 -1.32 5.26
C ASN A 119 4.82 -2.52 6.19
N LEU A 120 3.80 -2.98 6.88
CA LEU A 120 3.93 -3.96 7.96
C LEU A 120 3.41 -5.36 7.59
N GLY A 121 2.68 -5.46 6.50
CA GLY A 121 2.12 -6.69 5.97
C GLY A 121 0.79 -7.13 6.60
N PRO A 122 0.05 -7.98 5.88
CA PRO A 122 -1.28 -8.43 6.28
C PRO A 122 -1.28 -9.31 7.54
N THR A 123 -0.24 -10.10 7.76
CA THR A 123 -0.13 -10.96 8.96
C THR A 123 -0.08 -10.14 10.24
N ASN A 124 0.69 -9.04 10.23
CA ASN A 124 0.73 -8.12 11.35
C ASN A 124 -0.61 -7.42 11.56
N PHE A 125 -1.29 -7.04 10.47
CA PHE A 125 -2.61 -6.42 10.54
C PHE A 125 -3.62 -7.35 11.16
N GLN A 126 -3.74 -8.58 10.66
CA GLN A 126 -4.67 -9.60 11.14
C GLN A 126 -4.53 -9.89 12.63
N SER A 127 -3.29 -9.95 13.14
CA SER A 127 -3.01 -10.25 14.55
C SER A 127 -2.96 -9.02 15.47
N SER A 128 -3.14 -7.81 14.90
CA SER A 128 -2.94 -6.55 15.63
C SER A 128 -4.09 -6.23 16.59
N THR A 129 -3.75 -5.56 17.69
CA THR A 129 -4.75 -4.88 18.53
C THR A 129 -5.45 -3.77 17.75
N LEU A 130 -4.77 -3.16 16.73
CA LEU A 130 -5.34 -2.14 15.87
C LEU A 130 -6.61 -2.65 15.18
N LEU A 131 -6.52 -3.77 14.46
CA LEU A 131 -7.67 -4.35 13.75
C LEU A 131 -8.80 -4.73 14.72
N LYS A 132 -8.46 -5.38 15.85
CA LYS A 132 -9.45 -5.73 16.86
C LYS A 132 -10.23 -4.51 17.36
N VAL A 133 -9.52 -3.45 17.74
CA VAL A 133 -10.11 -2.21 18.28
C VAL A 133 -10.91 -1.48 17.21
N LEU A 134 -10.45 -1.53 15.94
CA LEU A 134 -11.16 -0.96 14.80
C LEU A 134 -12.51 -1.65 14.58
N ASN A 135 -12.54 -2.99 14.55
CA ASN A 135 -13.77 -3.77 14.36
C ASN A 135 -14.72 -3.71 15.57
N GLU A 136 -14.26 -3.16 16.70
CA GLU A 136 -15.11 -2.75 17.83
C GLU A 136 -15.61 -1.30 17.71
N GLU A 137 -15.48 -0.64 16.54
CA GLU A 137 -15.86 0.75 16.24
C GLU A 137 -15.18 1.82 17.13
N LYS A 138 -14.02 1.48 17.73
CA LYS A 138 -13.28 2.39 18.61
C LYS A 138 -12.31 3.27 17.83
N TYR A 139 -12.83 4.02 16.86
CA TYR A 139 -12.03 4.83 15.94
C TYR A 139 -11.06 5.79 16.63
N ASN A 140 -11.45 6.36 17.78
CA ASN A 140 -10.63 7.31 18.53
C ASN A 140 -9.33 6.68 19.09
N GLU A 141 -9.27 5.35 19.23
CA GLU A 141 -8.09 4.65 19.72
C GLU A 141 -7.09 4.31 18.62
N ILE A 142 -7.53 4.28 17.35
CA ILE A 142 -6.73 3.81 16.23
C ILE A 142 -5.44 4.62 16.01
N PRO A 143 -5.43 5.98 16.08
CA PRO A 143 -4.21 6.75 15.92
C PRO A 143 -3.12 6.36 16.93
N GLN A 144 -3.52 5.99 18.15
CA GLN A 144 -2.57 5.53 19.16
C GLN A 144 -2.09 4.10 18.88
N GLN A 145 -2.95 3.23 18.37
CA GLN A 145 -2.55 1.87 17.98
C GLN A 145 -1.56 1.91 16.81
N ILE A 146 -1.76 2.76 15.80
CA ILE A 146 -0.82 2.98 14.70
C ILE A 146 0.56 3.36 15.24
N LYS A 147 0.65 4.35 16.14
CA LYS A 147 1.91 4.88 16.69
C LYS A 147 2.74 3.86 17.46
N ARG A 148 2.17 2.75 17.91
CA ARG A 148 2.90 1.68 18.63
C ARG A 148 3.85 0.89 17.73
N TRP A 149 3.64 0.89 16.41
CA TRP A 149 4.42 0.12 15.44
C TRP A 149 5.64 0.88 14.92
N ASN A 150 6.49 1.32 15.81
CA ASN A 150 7.66 2.17 15.54
C ASN A 150 9.00 1.46 15.78
N LYS A 151 9.00 0.11 15.88
CA LYS A 151 10.20 -0.69 16.16
C LYS A 151 10.54 -1.61 14.99
N ALA A 152 11.84 -1.80 14.77
CA ALA A 152 12.38 -2.87 13.95
C ALA A 152 13.60 -3.47 14.65
N GLY A 153 13.74 -4.82 14.61
CA GLY A 153 14.81 -5.51 15.35
C GLY A 153 14.78 -5.28 16.87
N GLY A 154 13.63 -4.92 17.43
CA GLY A 154 13.47 -4.58 18.86
C GLY A 154 13.77 -3.12 19.22
N GLU A 155 14.35 -2.34 18.32
CA GLU A 155 14.71 -0.95 18.55
C GLU A 155 13.72 0.04 17.95
N VAL A 156 13.54 1.19 18.62
CA VAL A 156 12.70 2.28 18.14
C VAL A 156 13.45 3.05 17.05
N LEU A 157 12.84 3.20 15.88
CA LEU A 157 13.43 3.92 14.75
C LEU A 157 12.73 5.25 14.49
N ASN A 158 13.51 6.33 14.43
CA ASN A 158 13.00 7.67 14.15
C ASN A 158 12.24 7.78 12.82
N GLY A 159 12.63 7.02 11.79
CA GLY A 159 11.91 6.94 10.52
C GLY A 159 10.51 6.36 10.70
N LEU A 160 10.40 5.27 11.47
CA LEU A 160 9.11 4.66 11.77
C LEU A 160 8.23 5.53 12.67
N ILE A 161 8.81 6.26 13.63
CA ILE A 161 8.04 7.24 14.43
C ILE A 161 7.37 8.28 13.52
N ARG A 162 8.13 8.86 12.57
CA ARG A 162 7.59 9.86 11.63
C ARG A 162 6.51 9.26 10.73
N ARG A 163 6.75 8.06 10.18
CA ARG A 163 5.79 7.36 9.33
C ARG A 163 4.48 7.06 10.08
N ARG A 164 4.56 6.46 11.24
CA ARG A 164 3.37 6.16 12.09
C ARG A 164 2.62 7.41 12.51
N LYS A 165 3.35 8.52 12.74
CA LYS A 165 2.70 9.81 13.03
C LYS A 165 1.90 10.31 11.82
N ALA A 166 2.47 10.25 10.62
CA ALA A 166 1.79 10.66 9.40
C ALA A 166 0.55 9.80 9.12
N GLU A 167 0.69 8.48 9.21
CA GLU A 167 -0.45 7.56 9.05
C GLU A 167 -1.56 7.84 10.09
N ALA A 168 -1.19 8.08 11.35
CA ALA A 168 -2.16 8.42 12.38
C ALA A 168 -2.88 9.76 12.11
N LEU A 169 -2.18 10.77 11.59
CA LEU A 169 -2.78 12.04 11.19
C LEU A 169 -3.73 11.87 10.00
N LEU A 170 -3.31 11.08 8.99
CA LEU A 170 -4.16 10.75 7.85
C LEU A 170 -5.44 10.05 8.31
N PHE A 171 -5.35 9.08 9.23
CA PHE A 171 -6.53 8.41 9.80
C PHE A 171 -7.51 9.38 10.45
N GLU A 172 -6.99 10.43 11.10
CA GLU A 172 -7.80 11.50 11.71
C GLU A 172 -8.32 12.53 10.68
N GLY A 173 -8.03 12.41 9.39
CA GLY A 173 -8.37 13.39 8.35
C GLY A 173 -7.62 14.72 8.51
N LYS A 174 -6.41 14.70 9.07
CA LYS A 174 -5.55 15.86 9.32
C LYS A 174 -4.39 15.91 8.34
N GLU A 175 -3.86 17.12 8.13
CA GLU A 175 -2.59 17.27 7.38
C GLU A 175 -1.47 16.49 8.05
N TRP A 176 -0.72 15.72 7.25
CA TRP A 176 0.33 14.81 7.69
C TRP A 176 1.71 15.14 7.07
N LEU A 177 1.78 16.15 6.18
CA LEU A 177 2.99 16.63 5.50
C LEU A 177 3.90 17.44 6.42
#